data_953f13060f1fd11dc7aa5daf465ba1c5
#
_entry.id   953f13060f1fd11dc7aa5daf465ba1c5
#
_cell.length_a   1.000
_cell.length_b   1.000
_cell.length_c   1.000
_cell.angle_alpha   90.00
_cell.angle_beta   90.00
_cell.angle_gamma   90.00
#
_symmetry.space_group_name_H-M   'P 1'
#
loop_
_entity.id
_entity.type
_entity.pdbx_description
1 polymer ?
#
loop_
_entity_poly.entity_id
_entity_poly.type
_entity_poly.pdbx_seq_one_letter_code
_entity_poly.pdbx_strand_id
1 'polypeptide(L)'
;MVVVGGGIAGLSAAWELRDRDVLVLEAEDRVGGRLMSEPRGRYWLNFGGHVFAGEDSATGRLLTATGVEAAPVPGVLTALAMNGRVLAGGRVETYPLRLQLTRSERLALMRAGARVRLAVLEYGRVSRRRAGESEADRRARVLAYRDDRTFAAFLGEVPAEVDAIFRPTIQRSSGEPEQVSAGYGIGYFQLVWDRRGGLTRNVLGGSARLPDAIADALGERVRTGARVERVVAAGKGVTVAVGDDEIRARFAVVAAPAYAAREILEGIPAETAEALGRVAYGPYVVGALLTDEPGPMPYDGIYAVATPKTSFNMLFNTANVTRGRGPREPGGTLMVYSAASLADALAGRDDEEVARIYADDVGRIFPAVAGHIREVKIRRWPKGLPHPRPGRHLLQPALERPLGNVFLAGDYLGTTYVDTAVTTGTAAAHAIRRRLRE
;
A
#
# COMPACT_ATOMS: atom_id res chain seq x y z
N MET A 1 11.43 25.29 -7.00
CA MET A 1 10.61 24.15 -7.46
C MET A 1 9.50 23.92 -6.45
N VAL A 2 8.33 23.48 -6.90
CA VAL A 2 7.21 23.17 -5.99
C VAL A 2 6.85 21.70 -6.09
N VAL A 3 6.62 21.06 -4.95
CA VAL A 3 6.09 19.71 -4.82
C VAL A 3 4.69 19.80 -4.22
N VAL A 4 3.68 19.33 -4.92
CA VAL A 4 2.29 19.33 -4.50
C VAL A 4 1.92 17.96 -3.96
N GLY A 5 1.69 17.90 -2.65
CA GLY A 5 1.42 16.70 -1.87
C GLY A 5 2.61 16.24 -1.04
N GLY A 6 2.43 16.22 0.30
CA GLY A 6 3.40 15.76 1.30
C GLY A 6 3.33 14.27 1.60
N GLY A 7 2.72 13.47 0.71
CA GLY A 7 2.81 12.02 0.76
C GLY A 7 4.21 11.52 0.40
N ILE A 8 4.49 10.22 0.61
CA ILE A 8 5.84 9.67 0.42
C ILE A 8 6.38 9.87 -1.01
N ALA A 9 5.53 9.95 -2.04
CA ALA A 9 5.96 10.24 -3.41
C ALA A 9 6.53 11.66 -3.53
N GLY A 10 5.81 12.66 -3.00
CA GLY A 10 6.27 14.06 -3.01
C GLY A 10 7.47 14.28 -2.13
N LEU A 11 7.48 13.72 -0.92
CA LEU A 11 8.61 13.80 -0.01
C LEU A 11 9.88 13.12 -0.58
N SER A 12 9.74 12.03 -1.32
CA SER A 12 10.88 11.40 -2.02
C SER A 12 11.43 12.31 -3.12
N ALA A 13 10.56 12.99 -3.87
CA ALA A 13 10.99 13.98 -4.86
C ALA A 13 11.70 15.16 -4.20
N ALA A 14 11.14 15.68 -3.11
CA ALA A 14 11.73 16.79 -2.35
C ALA A 14 13.07 16.40 -1.71
N TRP A 15 13.20 15.18 -1.18
CA TRP A 15 14.45 14.63 -0.65
C TRP A 15 15.55 14.61 -1.70
N GLU A 16 15.24 14.13 -2.90
CA GLU A 16 16.19 14.13 -4.02
C GLU A 16 16.57 15.54 -4.49
N LEU A 17 15.70 16.54 -4.25
CA LEU A 17 15.91 17.95 -4.62
C LEU A 17 16.34 18.84 -3.44
N ARG A 18 16.67 18.25 -2.27
CA ARG A 18 16.92 18.99 -1.03
C ARG A 18 18.11 19.97 -1.05
N ASP A 19 19.05 19.78 -2.00
CA ASP A 19 20.17 20.68 -2.28
C ASP A 19 19.76 21.89 -3.15
N ARG A 20 18.48 21.99 -3.50
CA ARG A 20 17.89 23.04 -4.34
C ARG A 20 16.82 23.82 -3.56
N ASP A 21 16.40 24.92 -4.14
CA ASP A 21 15.21 25.64 -3.67
C ASP A 21 13.97 24.86 -4.03
N VAL A 22 13.46 24.07 -3.06
CA VAL A 22 12.26 23.22 -3.17
C VAL A 22 11.30 23.53 -2.04
N LEU A 23 10.02 23.68 -2.37
CA LEU A 23 8.91 23.88 -1.44
C LEU A 23 7.91 22.74 -1.60
N VAL A 24 7.52 22.11 -0.49
CA VAL A 24 6.47 21.08 -0.44
C VAL A 24 5.20 21.73 0.12
N LEU A 25 4.08 21.52 -0.57
CA LEU A 25 2.75 21.99 -0.17
C LEU A 25 1.86 20.78 0.11
N GLU A 26 1.38 20.63 1.34
CA GLU A 26 0.51 19.55 1.78
C GLU A 26 -0.83 20.12 2.26
N ALA A 27 -1.93 19.54 1.79
CA ALA A 27 -3.28 20.01 2.09
C ALA A 27 -3.75 19.67 3.51
N GLU A 28 -3.27 18.54 4.08
CA GLU A 28 -3.56 18.13 5.45
C GLU A 28 -2.62 18.85 6.44
N ASP A 29 -2.91 18.75 7.72
CA ASP A 29 -2.11 19.29 8.84
C ASP A 29 -0.84 18.48 9.14
N ARG A 30 -0.66 17.34 8.45
CA ARG A 30 0.47 16.42 8.60
C ARG A 30 0.97 15.93 7.26
N VAL A 31 2.22 15.49 7.23
CA VAL A 31 2.83 14.80 6.08
C VAL A 31 2.56 13.29 6.11
N GLY A 32 2.99 12.59 5.08
CA GLY A 32 2.99 11.12 4.98
C GLY A 32 1.80 10.55 4.22
N GLY A 33 0.69 11.29 4.10
CA GLY A 33 -0.52 10.80 3.44
C GLY A 33 -0.97 9.45 4.03
N ARG A 34 -0.87 8.37 3.24
CA ARG A 34 -1.27 7.01 3.67
C ARG A 34 -0.19 6.23 4.45
N LEU A 35 0.96 6.81 4.74
CA LEU A 35 1.87 6.35 5.79
C LEU A 35 1.50 7.09 7.07
N MET A 36 0.79 6.40 7.96
CA MET A 36 0.28 6.98 9.19
C MET A 36 0.42 5.99 10.33
N SER A 37 1.00 6.46 11.43
CA SER A 37 1.09 5.73 12.69
C SER A 37 1.09 6.68 13.87
N GLU A 38 0.68 6.20 15.04
CA GLU A 38 0.67 6.97 16.28
C GLU A 38 1.45 6.21 17.35
N PRO A 39 2.33 6.87 18.12
CA PRO A 39 3.06 6.21 19.21
C PRO A 39 2.13 5.84 20.37
N ARG A 40 2.44 4.70 21.01
CA ARG A 40 1.80 4.21 22.25
C ARG A 40 2.88 3.63 23.17
N GLY A 41 3.59 4.51 23.85
CA GLY A 41 4.74 4.11 24.66
C GLY A 41 5.83 3.46 23.81
N ARG A 42 6.14 2.20 24.07
CA ARG A 42 7.09 1.40 23.28
C ARG A 42 6.55 0.86 21.97
N TYR A 43 5.23 0.87 21.80
CA TYR A 43 4.51 0.41 20.64
C TYR A 43 3.98 1.57 19.81
N TRP A 44 3.35 1.27 18.71
CA TRP A 44 2.68 2.23 17.85
C TRP A 44 1.48 1.60 17.14
N LEU A 45 0.46 2.39 16.91
CA LEU A 45 -0.70 2.04 16.12
C LEU A 45 -0.45 2.40 14.65
N ASN A 46 -0.62 1.44 13.73
CA ASN A 46 -0.52 1.70 12.29
C ASN A 46 -1.92 1.84 11.67
N PHE A 47 -2.08 2.82 10.77
CA PHE A 47 -3.35 3.12 10.11
C PHE A 47 -3.26 3.06 8.58
N GLY A 48 -2.13 2.68 8.02
CA GLY A 48 -1.92 2.65 6.58
C GLY A 48 -0.82 1.70 6.16
N GLY A 49 -0.06 2.07 5.12
CA GLY A 49 1.08 1.28 4.66
C GLY A 49 2.11 1.10 5.77
N HIS A 50 2.54 -0.12 6.05
CA HIS A 50 3.42 -0.43 7.17
C HIS A 50 4.46 -1.51 6.86
N VAL A 51 4.36 -2.20 5.72
CA VAL A 51 5.36 -3.17 5.28
C VAL A 51 6.08 -2.65 4.06
N PHE A 52 7.40 -2.61 4.14
CA PHE A 52 8.28 -2.00 3.16
C PHE A 52 9.11 -3.04 2.43
N ALA A 53 9.53 -2.70 1.22
CA ALA A 53 10.40 -3.54 0.41
C ALA A 53 11.83 -3.64 1.00
N GLY A 54 12.60 -4.62 0.53
CA GLY A 54 13.95 -4.89 1.01
C GLY A 54 14.95 -3.75 0.79
N GLU A 55 16.17 -3.92 1.30
CA GLU A 55 17.21 -2.88 1.32
C GLU A 55 17.57 -2.35 -0.07
N ASP A 56 17.60 -3.22 -1.08
CA ASP A 56 17.94 -2.85 -2.45
C ASP A 56 16.82 -2.12 -3.20
N SER A 57 15.64 -1.97 -2.59
CA SER A 57 14.51 -1.25 -3.16
C SER A 57 14.71 0.27 -3.10
N ALA A 58 13.87 1.03 -3.82
CA ALA A 58 13.88 2.48 -3.71
C ALA A 58 13.54 2.94 -2.29
N THR A 59 12.59 2.28 -1.66
CA THR A 59 12.19 2.57 -0.27
C THR A 59 13.30 2.19 0.72
N GLY A 60 13.98 1.05 0.54
CA GLY A 60 15.11 0.64 1.38
C GLY A 60 16.26 1.63 1.34
N ARG A 61 16.61 2.11 0.15
CA ARG A 61 17.61 3.17 -0.01
C ARG A 61 17.21 4.49 0.66
N LEU A 62 15.92 4.86 0.56
CA LEU A 62 15.40 6.07 1.20
C LEU A 62 15.46 5.96 2.73
N LEU A 63 15.06 4.82 3.30
CA LEU A 63 15.17 4.54 4.74
C LEU A 63 16.62 4.68 5.22
N THR A 64 17.60 4.10 4.49
CA THR A 64 19.02 4.24 4.80
C THR A 64 19.48 5.69 4.71
N ALA A 65 19.10 6.42 3.65
CA ALA A 65 19.51 7.80 3.42
C ALA A 65 18.94 8.79 4.45
N THR A 66 17.77 8.47 5.04
CA THR A 66 17.12 9.28 6.07
C THR A 66 17.49 8.86 7.49
N GLY A 67 18.26 7.78 7.67
CA GLY A 67 18.60 7.24 8.98
C GLY A 67 17.41 6.61 9.72
N VAL A 68 16.30 6.33 9.05
CA VAL A 68 15.13 5.72 9.67
C VAL A 68 15.32 4.23 9.79
N GLU A 69 15.27 3.74 11.03
CA GLU A 69 15.50 2.33 11.32
C GLU A 69 14.31 1.47 10.90
N ALA A 70 14.57 0.43 10.12
CA ALA A 70 13.60 -0.59 9.76
C ALA A 70 14.15 -1.98 10.04
N ALA A 71 13.28 -2.84 10.57
CA ALA A 71 13.63 -4.21 10.93
C ALA A 71 12.99 -5.21 9.98
N PRO A 72 13.59 -6.39 9.79
CA PRO A 72 12.91 -7.51 9.17
C PRO A 72 11.61 -7.85 9.92
N VAL A 73 10.58 -8.19 9.16
CA VAL A 73 9.30 -8.63 9.70
C VAL A 73 9.44 -10.09 10.13
N PRO A 74 9.38 -10.42 11.44
CA PRO A 74 9.48 -11.77 11.91
C PRO A 74 8.15 -12.51 11.86
N GLY A 75 8.20 -13.83 11.78
CA GLY A 75 7.03 -14.69 11.86
C GLY A 75 6.41 -15.05 10.52
N VAL A 76 5.31 -15.78 10.61
CA VAL A 76 4.59 -16.30 9.44
C VAL A 76 3.79 -15.21 8.77
N LEU A 77 3.97 -15.04 7.46
CA LEU A 77 3.27 -14.04 6.62
C LEU A 77 2.04 -14.60 5.88
N THR A 78 1.85 -15.92 5.93
CA THR A 78 0.86 -16.65 5.12
C THR A 78 -0.14 -17.42 5.98
N ALA A 79 -0.36 -17.00 7.23
CA ALA A 79 -1.35 -17.62 8.08
C ALA A 79 -2.77 -17.38 7.55
N LEU A 80 -3.65 -18.33 7.81
CA LEU A 80 -5.05 -18.30 7.40
C LEU A 80 -5.93 -18.67 8.60
N ALA A 81 -6.84 -17.79 9.00
CA ALA A 81 -7.87 -18.06 10.01
C ALA A 81 -9.18 -18.41 9.31
N MET A 82 -9.61 -19.64 9.43
CA MET A 82 -10.82 -20.13 8.78
C MET A 82 -11.50 -21.22 9.60
N ASN A 83 -12.82 -21.16 9.73
CA ASN A 83 -13.64 -22.16 10.42
C ASN A 83 -13.14 -22.48 11.85
N GLY A 84 -12.84 -21.44 12.63
CA GLY A 84 -12.38 -21.54 14.02
C GLY A 84 -10.95 -22.06 14.20
N ARG A 85 -10.15 -22.14 13.13
CA ARG A 85 -8.76 -22.57 13.17
C ARG A 85 -7.84 -21.56 12.53
N VAL A 86 -6.65 -21.39 13.12
CA VAL A 86 -5.56 -20.62 12.52
C VAL A 86 -4.51 -21.59 12.01
N LEU A 87 -4.34 -21.64 10.69
CA LEU A 87 -3.25 -22.35 10.06
C LEU A 87 -2.06 -21.40 9.93
N ALA A 88 -1.02 -21.66 10.70
CA ALA A 88 0.24 -20.93 10.62
C ALA A 88 1.37 -21.90 10.34
N GLY A 89 2.30 -21.47 9.50
CA GLY A 89 3.48 -22.23 9.13
C GLY A 89 3.21 -23.43 8.22
N GLY A 90 4.30 -24.04 7.78
CA GLY A 90 4.28 -25.07 6.74
C GLY A 90 4.12 -24.46 5.34
N ARG A 91 4.09 -25.34 4.34
CA ARG A 91 3.93 -24.94 2.94
C ARG A 91 2.46 -24.74 2.64
N VAL A 92 2.11 -23.63 1.97
CA VAL A 92 0.72 -23.31 1.60
C VAL A 92 0.08 -24.39 0.71
N GLU A 93 0.89 -25.14 -0.04
CA GLU A 93 0.45 -26.27 -0.84
C GLU A 93 -0.13 -27.42 0.01
N THR A 94 0.14 -27.43 1.32
CA THR A 94 -0.43 -28.42 2.26
C THR A 94 -1.78 -27.98 2.83
N TYR A 95 -2.20 -26.71 2.62
CA TYR A 95 -3.45 -26.19 3.17
C TYR A 95 -4.69 -26.97 2.74
N PRO A 96 -4.83 -27.45 1.48
CA PRO A 96 -5.96 -28.29 1.09
C PRO A 96 -6.14 -29.54 1.96
N LEU A 97 -5.06 -30.08 2.53
CA LEU A 97 -5.10 -31.26 3.39
C LEU A 97 -5.35 -30.91 4.87
N ARG A 98 -5.09 -29.67 5.28
CA ARG A 98 -5.18 -29.19 6.67
C ARG A 98 -6.49 -28.49 6.97
N LEU A 99 -7.16 -27.96 5.95
CA LEU A 99 -8.46 -27.29 6.05
C LEU A 99 -9.61 -28.30 6.12
N GLN A 100 -10.66 -27.93 6.83
CA GLN A 100 -11.92 -28.68 6.87
C GLN A 100 -12.72 -28.36 5.61
N LEU A 101 -12.48 -29.14 4.57
CA LEU A 101 -13.13 -29.02 3.25
C LEU A 101 -13.72 -30.37 2.85
N THR A 102 -14.83 -30.35 2.13
CA THR A 102 -15.37 -31.50 1.43
C THR A 102 -14.36 -32.01 0.38
N ARG A 103 -14.56 -33.22 -0.13
CA ARG A 103 -13.70 -33.77 -1.19
C ARG A 103 -13.71 -32.91 -2.46
N SER A 104 -14.87 -32.40 -2.84
CA SER A 104 -15.04 -31.53 -4.02
C SER A 104 -14.35 -30.17 -3.85
N GLU A 105 -14.53 -29.51 -2.70
CA GLU A 105 -13.88 -28.23 -2.38
C GLU A 105 -12.36 -28.39 -2.30
N ARG A 106 -11.86 -29.50 -1.71
CA ARG A 106 -10.44 -29.80 -1.65
C ARG A 106 -9.83 -29.94 -3.03
N LEU A 107 -10.50 -30.68 -3.93
CA LEU A 107 -10.05 -30.83 -5.30
C LEU A 107 -10.09 -29.51 -6.06
N ALA A 108 -11.14 -28.70 -5.88
CA ALA A 108 -11.25 -27.37 -6.45
C ALA A 108 -10.13 -26.43 -5.95
N LEU A 109 -9.83 -26.43 -4.65
CA LEU A 109 -8.72 -25.67 -4.06
C LEU A 109 -7.36 -26.10 -4.62
N MET A 110 -7.13 -27.39 -4.78
CA MET A 110 -5.89 -27.91 -5.38
C MET A 110 -5.73 -27.44 -6.83
N ARG A 111 -6.80 -27.50 -7.64
CA ARG A 111 -6.80 -27.05 -9.04
C ARG A 111 -6.58 -25.53 -9.15
N ALA A 112 -7.33 -24.75 -8.37
CA ALA A 112 -7.21 -23.30 -8.32
C ALA A 112 -5.81 -22.86 -7.84
N GLY A 113 -5.32 -23.49 -6.77
CA GLY A 113 -3.97 -23.25 -6.24
C GLY A 113 -2.86 -23.56 -7.24
N ALA A 114 -2.96 -24.68 -7.97
CA ALA A 114 -2.02 -25.03 -9.03
C ALA A 114 -2.04 -23.99 -10.18
N ARG A 115 -3.24 -23.55 -10.61
CA ARG A 115 -3.42 -22.50 -11.62
C ARG A 115 -2.75 -21.19 -11.20
N VAL A 116 -3.02 -20.73 -9.98
CA VAL A 116 -2.42 -19.51 -9.43
C VAL A 116 -0.90 -19.69 -9.30
N ARG A 117 -0.42 -20.84 -8.82
CA ARG A 117 1.02 -21.11 -8.68
C ARG A 117 1.76 -21.02 -10.01
N LEU A 118 1.23 -21.63 -11.06
CA LEU A 118 1.82 -21.57 -12.41
C LEU A 118 1.86 -20.13 -12.93
N ALA A 119 0.77 -19.38 -12.74
CA ALA A 119 0.71 -17.97 -13.13
C ALA A 119 1.70 -17.09 -12.34
N VAL A 120 1.91 -17.36 -11.05
CA VAL A 120 2.94 -16.68 -10.23
C VAL A 120 4.36 -16.97 -10.75
N LEU A 121 4.65 -18.20 -11.20
CA LEU A 121 5.94 -18.51 -11.81
C LEU A 121 6.15 -17.76 -13.13
N GLU A 122 5.10 -17.65 -13.94
CA GLU A 122 5.11 -16.85 -15.17
C GLU A 122 5.30 -15.35 -14.85
N TYR A 123 4.51 -14.81 -13.90
CA TYR A 123 4.63 -13.43 -13.42
C TYR A 123 6.04 -13.12 -12.94
N GLY A 124 6.67 -14.03 -12.21
CA GLY A 124 8.06 -13.89 -11.76
C GLY A 124 9.07 -13.76 -12.90
N ARG A 125 8.80 -14.36 -14.07
CA ARG A 125 9.62 -14.18 -15.28
C ARG A 125 9.31 -12.84 -15.95
N VAL A 126 8.03 -12.49 -16.04
CA VAL A 126 7.56 -11.20 -16.58
C VAL A 126 8.05 -10.02 -15.76
N SER A 127 8.03 -10.09 -14.44
CA SER A 127 8.42 -8.98 -13.56
C SER A 127 9.95 -8.81 -13.42
N ARG A 128 10.75 -9.79 -13.82
CA ARG A 128 12.22 -9.73 -13.75
C ARG A 128 12.75 -8.64 -14.69
N ARG A 129 13.67 -7.80 -14.17
CA ARG A 129 14.36 -6.80 -14.97
C ARG A 129 15.20 -7.46 -16.06
N ARG A 130 15.13 -6.94 -17.29
CA ARG A 130 15.93 -7.36 -18.44
C ARG A 130 17.16 -6.47 -18.58
N ALA A 131 18.23 -6.99 -19.16
CA ALA A 131 19.42 -6.19 -19.45
C ALA A 131 19.08 -5.03 -20.39
N GLY A 132 19.50 -3.82 -20.06
CA GLY A 132 19.23 -2.62 -20.85
C GLY A 132 17.81 -2.07 -20.79
N GLU A 133 16.88 -2.73 -20.09
CA GLU A 133 15.48 -2.29 -19.97
C GLU A 133 15.35 -1.09 -19.02
N SER A 134 14.64 -0.07 -19.46
CA SER A 134 14.29 1.05 -18.58
C SER A 134 13.24 0.63 -17.54
N GLU A 135 13.15 1.35 -16.43
CA GLU A 135 12.12 1.07 -15.41
C GLU A 135 10.72 1.35 -15.92
N ALA A 136 10.55 2.30 -16.85
CA ALA A 136 9.27 2.58 -17.49
C ALA A 136 8.83 1.39 -18.37
N ASP A 137 9.72 0.85 -19.21
CA ASP A 137 9.41 -0.30 -20.06
C ASP A 137 9.09 -1.56 -19.24
N ARG A 138 9.87 -1.79 -18.19
CA ARG A 138 9.59 -2.89 -17.25
C ARG A 138 8.21 -2.73 -16.63
N ARG A 139 7.88 -1.54 -16.13
CA ARG A 139 6.57 -1.24 -15.53
C ARG A 139 5.43 -1.44 -16.51
N ALA A 140 5.56 -0.93 -17.74
CA ALA A 140 4.59 -1.12 -18.81
C ALA A 140 4.34 -2.61 -19.09
N ARG A 141 5.40 -3.41 -19.18
CA ARG A 141 5.33 -4.86 -19.40
C ARG A 141 4.66 -5.60 -18.24
N VAL A 142 4.94 -5.21 -17.00
CA VAL A 142 4.32 -5.81 -15.81
C VAL A 142 2.83 -5.47 -15.74
N LEU A 143 2.47 -4.22 -16.00
CA LEU A 143 1.08 -3.78 -16.04
C LEU A 143 0.26 -4.43 -17.15
N ALA A 144 0.87 -4.74 -18.31
CA ALA A 144 0.20 -5.41 -19.42
C ALA A 144 0.00 -6.92 -19.20
N TYR A 145 0.67 -7.52 -18.21
CA TYR A 145 0.55 -8.95 -17.98
C TYR A 145 -0.85 -9.34 -17.54
N ARG A 146 -1.56 -10.14 -18.37
CA ARG A 146 -2.93 -10.62 -18.14
C ARG A 146 -3.91 -9.52 -17.68
N ASP A 147 -3.76 -8.33 -18.23
CA ASP A 147 -4.58 -7.17 -17.93
C ASP A 147 -5.86 -7.10 -18.81
N ASP A 148 -6.17 -8.18 -19.55
CA ASP A 148 -7.31 -8.33 -20.42
C ASP A 148 -8.57 -8.84 -19.71
N ARG A 149 -8.44 -9.35 -18.49
CA ARG A 149 -9.52 -9.97 -17.72
C ARG A 149 -9.39 -9.74 -16.22
N THR A 150 -10.49 -9.99 -15.48
CA THR A 150 -10.49 -9.92 -14.02
C THR A 150 -9.82 -11.14 -13.39
N PHE A 151 -9.43 -11.03 -12.11
CA PHE A 151 -8.90 -12.17 -11.37
C PHE A 151 -9.95 -13.27 -11.18
N ALA A 152 -11.22 -12.92 -10.95
CA ALA A 152 -12.32 -13.89 -10.87
C ALA A 152 -12.44 -14.67 -12.18
N ALA A 153 -12.43 -14.01 -13.34
CA ALA A 153 -12.46 -14.67 -14.64
C ALA A 153 -11.22 -15.56 -14.89
N PHE A 154 -10.05 -15.16 -14.39
CA PHE A 154 -8.84 -15.99 -14.42
C PHE A 154 -8.95 -17.21 -13.51
N LEU A 155 -9.46 -17.05 -12.28
CA LEU A 155 -9.63 -18.14 -11.34
C LEU A 155 -10.68 -19.16 -11.83
N GLY A 156 -11.73 -18.67 -12.52
CA GLY A 156 -12.87 -19.45 -12.96
C GLY A 156 -13.83 -19.76 -11.81
N GLU A 157 -14.87 -20.51 -12.09
CA GLU A 157 -15.85 -20.92 -11.08
C GLU A 157 -15.20 -21.85 -10.03
N VAL A 158 -15.36 -21.48 -8.77
CA VAL A 158 -14.90 -22.26 -7.62
C VAL A 158 -15.98 -22.26 -6.54
N PRO A 159 -16.07 -23.29 -5.68
CA PRO A 159 -16.95 -23.28 -4.51
C PRO A 159 -16.70 -22.09 -3.60
N ALA A 160 -17.73 -21.61 -2.90
CA ALA A 160 -17.65 -20.43 -2.01
C ALA A 160 -16.55 -20.57 -0.93
N GLU A 161 -16.35 -21.76 -0.39
CA GLU A 161 -15.25 -22.03 0.58
C GLU A 161 -13.87 -21.82 -0.03
N VAL A 162 -13.71 -22.13 -1.32
CA VAL A 162 -12.44 -21.94 -2.04
C VAL A 162 -12.26 -20.46 -2.40
N ASP A 163 -13.30 -19.79 -2.90
CA ASP A 163 -13.26 -18.35 -3.18
C ASP A 163 -12.88 -17.56 -1.91
N ALA A 164 -13.47 -17.89 -0.77
CA ALA A 164 -13.17 -17.26 0.51
C ALA A 164 -11.68 -17.30 0.89
N ILE A 165 -10.92 -18.30 0.41
CA ILE A 165 -9.47 -18.39 0.66
C ILE A 165 -8.67 -17.40 -0.21
N PHE A 166 -9.09 -17.20 -1.46
CA PHE A 166 -8.38 -16.31 -2.40
C PHE A 166 -8.78 -14.85 -2.26
N ARG A 167 -10.06 -14.59 -1.99
CA ARG A 167 -10.68 -13.25 -1.97
C ARG A 167 -9.97 -12.24 -1.06
N PRO A 168 -9.63 -12.53 0.21
CA PRO A 168 -8.95 -11.56 1.08
C PRO A 168 -7.62 -11.06 0.52
N THR A 169 -6.87 -11.93 -0.18
CA THR A 169 -5.61 -11.53 -0.81
C THR A 169 -5.82 -10.54 -1.94
N ILE A 170 -6.88 -10.69 -2.75
CA ILE A 170 -7.20 -9.76 -3.83
C ILE A 170 -7.76 -8.45 -3.28
N GLN A 171 -8.65 -8.52 -2.29
CA GLN A 171 -9.24 -7.35 -1.64
C GLN A 171 -8.20 -6.44 -0.98
N ARG A 172 -6.98 -6.92 -0.71
CA ARG A 172 -5.82 -6.06 -0.34
C ARG A 172 -5.52 -4.98 -1.37
N SER A 173 -6.00 -5.09 -2.59
CA SER A 173 -5.91 -4.05 -3.63
C SER A 173 -7.01 -3.00 -3.53
N SER A 174 -7.89 -3.07 -2.55
CA SER A 174 -9.12 -2.27 -2.42
C SER A 174 -10.21 -2.54 -3.47
N GLY A 175 -10.07 -3.59 -4.26
CA GLY A 175 -11.06 -4.03 -5.24
C GLY A 175 -11.42 -5.50 -5.09
N GLU A 176 -12.58 -5.89 -5.60
CA GLU A 176 -13.05 -7.27 -5.61
C GLU A 176 -12.33 -8.10 -6.70
N PRO A 177 -12.26 -9.44 -6.57
CA PRO A 177 -11.73 -10.31 -7.62
C PRO A 177 -12.40 -10.10 -8.99
N GLU A 178 -13.65 -9.68 -9.00
CA GLU A 178 -14.45 -9.36 -10.18
C GLU A 178 -14.11 -8.00 -10.81
N GLN A 179 -13.32 -7.18 -10.13
CA GLN A 179 -12.93 -5.83 -10.55
C GLN A 179 -11.46 -5.71 -10.88
N VAL A 180 -10.62 -6.47 -10.17
CA VAL A 180 -9.16 -6.36 -10.23
C VAL A 180 -8.62 -7.16 -11.41
N SER A 181 -7.69 -6.58 -12.17
CA SER A 181 -6.96 -7.23 -13.26
C SER A 181 -6.28 -8.53 -12.79
N ALA A 182 -6.36 -9.57 -13.60
CA ALA A 182 -5.79 -10.87 -13.28
C ALA A 182 -4.28 -10.79 -13.02
N GLY A 183 -3.54 -10.08 -13.86
CA GLY A 183 -2.09 -9.94 -13.72
C GLY A 183 -1.69 -9.28 -12.42
N TYR A 184 -2.43 -8.25 -12.02
CA TYR A 184 -2.21 -7.58 -10.75
C TYR A 184 -2.53 -8.49 -9.55
N GLY A 185 -3.68 -9.17 -9.58
CA GLY A 185 -4.06 -10.14 -8.54
C GLY A 185 -3.04 -11.28 -8.40
N ILE A 186 -2.52 -11.80 -9.52
CA ILE A 186 -1.45 -12.80 -9.51
C ILE A 186 -0.18 -12.25 -8.85
N GLY A 187 0.14 -10.97 -9.08
CA GLY A 187 1.26 -10.29 -8.45
C GLY A 187 1.16 -10.28 -6.91
N TYR A 188 -0.05 -10.13 -6.34
CA TYR A 188 -0.26 -10.25 -4.89
C TYR A 188 0.05 -11.66 -4.38
N PHE A 189 -0.30 -12.69 -5.13
CA PHE A 189 0.02 -14.06 -4.75
C PHE A 189 1.52 -14.40 -4.87
N GLN A 190 2.31 -13.60 -5.58
CA GLN A 190 3.76 -13.78 -5.59
C GLN A 190 4.33 -13.72 -4.16
N LEU A 191 3.80 -12.84 -3.30
CA LEU A 191 4.23 -12.70 -1.90
C LEU A 191 4.06 -13.99 -1.08
N VAL A 192 3.09 -14.84 -1.45
CA VAL A 192 2.82 -16.13 -0.76
C VAL A 192 3.96 -17.12 -0.99
N TRP A 193 4.65 -17.04 -2.13
CA TRP A 193 5.74 -17.96 -2.50
C TRP A 193 7.11 -17.29 -2.59
N ASP A 194 7.17 -15.97 -2.33
CA ASP A 194 8.45 -15.26 -2.37
C ASP A 194 9.27 -15.57 -1.12
N ARG A 195 10.35 -16.34 -1.34
CA ARG A 195 11.34 -16.67 -0.30
C ARG A 195 12.46 -15.64 -0.19
N ARG A 196 12.52 -14.68 -1.11
CA ARG A 196 13.61 -13.69 -1.21
C ARG A 196 13.24 -12.30 -0.67
N GLY A 197 12.03 -12.17 -0.09
CA GLY A 197 11.67 -11.04 0.71
C GLY A 197 11.23 -9.80 -0.06
N GLY A 198 10.10 -9.86 -0.79
CA GLY A 198 9.52 -8.67 -1.42
C GLY A 198 9.12 -7.59 -0.41
N LEU A 199 8.14 -7.86 0.44
CA LEU A 199 7.70 -6.97 1.52
C LEU A 199 8.13 -7.56 2.87
N THR A 200 9.27 -7.14 3.41
CA THR A 200 9.93 -7.84 4.52
C THR A 200 10.38 -6.95 5.65
N ARG A 201 10.22 -5.65 5.55
CA ARG A 201 10.69 -4.71 6.57
C ARG A 201 9.54 -3.88 7.13
N ASN A 202 9.67 -3.51 8.40
CA ASN A 202 8.76 -2.59 9.07
C ASN A 202 9.58 -1.51 9.78
N VAL A 203 9.09 -0.28 9.76
CA VAL A 203 9.77 0.86 10.39
C VAL A 203 9.54 0.80 11.90
N LEU A 204 10.62 0.87 12.66
CA LEU A 204 10.55 0.95 14.12
C LEU A 204 10.01 2.33 14.56
N GLY A 205 9.06 2.29 15.47
CA GLY A 205 8.32 3.50 15.88
C GLY A 205 7.15 3.86 14.96
N GLY A 206 6.90 3.04 13.90
CA GLY A 206 5.76 3.20 13.02
C GLY A 206 6.07 3.85 11.66
N SER A 207 5.15 3.66 10.72
CA SER A 207 5.35 4.06 9.32
C SER A 207 5.46 5.58 9.11
N ALA A 208 4.91 6.39 10.01
CA ALA A 208 5.00 7.87 9.96
C ALA A 208 6.43 8.39 10.14
N ARG A 209 7.32 7.61 10.79
CA ARG A 209 8.71 8.02 11.03
C ARG A 209 9.49 8.36 9.76
N LEU A 210 9.19 7.70 8.65
CA LEU A 210 9.88 7.98 7.39
C LEU A 210 9.48 9.33 6.78
N PRO A 211 8.19 9.63 6.56
CA PRO A 211 7.80 10.96 6.10
C PRO A 211 8.17 12.07 7.07
N ASP A 212 8.07 11.85 8.39
CA ASP A 212 8.43 12.83 9.41
C ASP A 212 9.92 13.17 9.33
N ALA A 213 10.82 12.18 9.26
CA ALA A 213 12.26 12.40 9.14
C ALA A 213 12.64 13.21 7.88
N ILE A 214 11.92 13.02 6.78
CA ILE A 214 12.14 13.80 5.56
C ILE A 214 11.64 15.24 5.77
N ALA A 215 10.47 15.41 6.36
CA ALA A 215 9.92 16.74 6.63
C ALA A 215 10.79 17.54 7.60
N ASP A 216 11.27 16.90 8.67
CA ASP A 216 12.20 17.52 9.64
C ASP A 216 13.50 17.99 8.97
N ALA A 217 14.06 17.18 8.09
CA ALA A 217 15.27 17.54 7.34
C ALA A 217 15.05 18.67 6.31
N LEU A 218 13.83 18.82 5.81
CA LEU A 218 13.44 19.91 4.91
C LEU A 218 13.06 21.20 5.66
N GLY A 219 12.60 21.08 6.91
CA GLY A 219 12.23 22.20 7.77
C GLY A 219 11.12 23.07 7.17
N GLU A 220 11.30 24.38 7.19
CA GLU A 220 10.32 25.36 6.70
C GLU A 220 9.96 25.23 5.21
N ARG A 221 10.68 24.41 4.47
CA ARG A 221 10.35 24.08 3.07
C ARG A 221 9.18 23.11 2.94
N VAL A 222 8.62 22.62 4.06
CA VAL A 222 7.38 21.83 4.07
C VAL A 222 6.29 22.66 4.72
N ARG A 223 5.23 22.97 3.97
CA ARG A 223 4.06 23.70 4.45
C ARG A 223 2.86 22.75 4.47
N THR A 224 2.36 22.44 5.64
CA THR A 224 1.09 21.73 5.88
C THR A 224 -0.06 22.73 5.94
N GLY A 225 -1.31 22.24 5.78
CA GLY A 225 -2.50 23.09 5.69
C GLY A 225 -2.53 23.96 4.41
N ALA A 226 -1.63 23.71 3.46
CA ALA A 226 -1.45 24.46 2.23
C ALA A 226 -2.07 23.70 1.03
N ARG A 227 -3.37 23.76 0.90
CA ARG A 227 -4.11 23.12 -0.19
C ARG A 227 -3.86 23.84 -1.50
N VAL A 228 -3.24 23.15 -2.45
CA VAL A 228 -3.09 23.61 -3.83
C VAL A 228 -4.42 23.46 -4.55
N GLU A 229 -4.86 24.53 -5.19
CA GLU A 229 -6.13 24.58 -5.93
C GLU A 229 -5.91 24.46 -7.44
N ARG A 230 -4.74 24.93 -7.93
CA ARG A 230 -4.46 25.00 -9.36
C ARG A 230 -2.95 24.89 -9.64
N VAL A 231 -2.62 24.16 -10.68
CA VAL A 231 -1.26 24.07 -11.22
C VAL A 231 -1.33 24.25 -12.73
N VAL A 232 -0.67 25.30 -13.24
CA VAL A 232 -0.65 25.63 -14.68
C VAL A 232 0.79 25.66 -15.17
N ALA A 233 1.09 24.91 -16.23
CA ALA A 233 2.34 25.08 -16.96
C ALA A 233 2.26 26.35 -17.82
N ALA A 234 3.10 27.36 -17.55
CA ALA A 234 3.10 28.64 -18.22
C ALA A 234 4.48 28.99 -18.78
N GLY A 235 4.62 28.93 -20.11
CA GLY A 235 5.87 29.27 -20.78
C GLY A 235 7.04 28.42 -20.30
N LYS A 236 8.06 29.04 -19.69
CA LYS A 236 9.26 28.34 -19.16
C LYS A 236 9.13 27.93 -17.68
N GLY A 237 7.96 28.09 -17.07
CA GLY A 237 7.73 27.84 -15.66
C GLY A 237 6.39 27.18 -15.36
N VAL A 238 6.02 27.23 -14.08
CA VAL A 238 4.76 26.73 -13.54
C VAL A 238 4.22 27.75 -12.54
N THR A 239 2.92 28.00 -12.56
CA THR A 239 2.21 28.76 -11.54
C THR A 239 1.37 27.79 -10.71
N VAL A 240 1.46 27.92 -9.37
CA VAL A 240 0.74 27.11 -8.39
C VAL A 240 -0.07 28.05 -7.50
N ALA A 241 -1.40 27.89 -7.48
CA ALA A 241 -2.30 28.66 -6.64
C ALA A 241 -2.59 27.93 -5.32
N VAL A 242 -2.49 28.68 -4.20
CA VAL A 242 -2.72 28.18 -2.83
C VAL A 242 -3.47 29.29 -2.07
N GLY A 243 -4.79 29.13 -1.89
CA GLY A 243 -5.63 30.21 -1.37
C GLY A 243 -5.49 31.48 -2.24
N ASP A 244 -5.22 32.62 -1.63
CA ASP A 244 -5.02 33.88 -2.33
C ASP A 244 -3.61 34.08 -2.94
N ASP A 245 -2.68 33.15 -2.69
CA ASP A 245 -1.29 33.25 -3.13
C ASP A 245 -1.04 32.51 -4.46
N GLU A 246 -0.21 33.11 -5.31
CA GLU A 246 0.35 32.48 -6.51
C GLU A 246 1.88 32.28 -6.35
N ILE A 247 2.32 31.01 -6.38
CA ILE A 247 3.73 30.63 -6.32
C ILE A 247 4.21 30.33 -7.73
N ARG A 248 5.23 31.07 -8.19
CA ARG A 248 5.89 30.84 -9.48
C ARG A 248 7.13 29.97 -9.27
N ALA A 249 7.25 28.89 -10.06
CA ALA A 249 8.36 27.97 -10.00
C ALA A 249 8.83 27.57 -11.40
N ARG A 250 10.08 27.10 -11.51
CA ARG A 250 10.58 26.57 -12.78
C ARG A 250 9.96 25.20 -13.09
N PHE A 251 9.74 24.39 -12.07
CA PHE A 251 9.17 23.03 -12.19
C PHE A 251 8.20 22.74 -11.05
N ALA A 252 7.21 21.88 -11.32
CA ALA A 252 6.34 21.31 -10.30
C ALA A 252 6.34 19.78 -10.36
N VAL A 253 6.31 19.13 -9.18
CA VAL A 253 6.00 17.71 -9.02
C VAL A 253 4.61 17.61 -8.41
N VAL A 254 3.63 17.07 -9.14
CA VAL A 254 2.28 16.81 -8.62
C VAL A 254 2.24 15.38 -8.10
N ALA A 255 2.34 15.24 -6.78
CA ALA A 255 2.36 13.98 -6.05
C ALA A 255 1.04 13.72 -5.29
N ALA A 256 -0.02 14.41 -5.67
CA ALA A 256 -1.38 14.17 -5.20
C ALA A 256 -1.96 12.89 -5.83
N PRO A 257 -2.98 12.25 -5.20
CA PRO A 257 -3.72 11.14 -5.82
C PRO A 257 -4.27 11.52 -7.19
N ALA A 258 -4.45 10.53 -8.09
CA ALA A 258 -4.83 10.79 -9.48
C ALA A 258 -6.09 11.66 -9.63
N TYR A 259 -7.11 11.42 -8.80
CA TYR A 259 -8.34 12.21 -8.80
C TYR A 259 -8.10 13.68 -8.42
N ALA A 260 -7.26 13.94 -7.42
CA ALA A 260 -6.91 15.30 -7.01
C ALA A 260 -5.97 15.97 -8.04
N ALA A 261 -5.02 15.21 -8.60
CA ALA A 261 -4.17 15.72 -9.68
C ALA A 261 -4.99 16.15 -10.89
N ARG A 262 -6.05 15.39 -11.23
CA ARG A 262 -6.98 15.78 -12.32
C ARG A 262 -7.70 17.09 -12.04
N GLU A 263 -8.09 17.33 -10.79
CA GLU A 263 -8.84 18.52 -10.38
C GLU A 263 -7.98 19.79 -10.42
N ILE A 264 -6.71 19.70 -10.02
CA ILE A 264 -5.83 20.87 -9.88
C ILE A 264 -4.99 21.18 -11.12
N LEU A 265 -4.83 20.24 -12.05
CA LEU A 265 -4.02 20.42 -13.25
C LEU A 265 -4.83 21.06 -14.37
N GLU A 266 -4.41 22.25 -14.81
CA GLU A 266 -5.02 22.96 -15.93
C GLU A 266 -4.11 22.94 -17.18
N GLY A 267 -4.74 22.98 -18.37
CA GLY A 267 -4.01 23.03 -19.65
C GLY A 267 -3.26 21.75 -20.00
N ILE A 268 -3.55 20.63 -19.34
CA ILE A 268 -2.96 19.32 -19.66
C ILE A 268 -3.68 18.67 -20.87
N PRO A 269 -3.02 17.76 -21.60
CA PRO A 269 -3.67 17.02 -22.69
C PRO A 269 -4.93 16.29 -22.21
N ALA A 270 -5.99 16.33 -23.01
CA ALA A 270 -7.27 15.70 -22.69
C ALA A 270 -7.12 14.20 -22.37
N GLU A 271 -6.26 13.49 -23.07
CA GLU A 271 -5.95 12.08 -22.83
C GLU A 271 -5.36 11.83 -21.43
N THR A 272 -4.50 12.75 -20.94
CA THR A 272 -3.93 12.65 -19.61
C THR A 272 -4.99 12.93 -18.55
N ALA A 273 -5.85 13.94 -18.75
CA ALA A 273 -6.96 14.25 -17.85
C ALA A 273 -7.96 13.10 -17.77
N GLU A 274 -8.28 12.45 -18.90
CA GLU A 274 -9.12 11.26 -18.97
C GLU A 274 -8.45 10.09 -18.22
N ALA A 275 -7.18 9.82 -18.49
CA ALA A 275 -6.44 8.73 -17.86
C ALA A 275 -6.37 8.89 -16.33
N LEU A 276 -6.13 10.10 -15.81
CA LEU A 276 -6.18 10.40 -14.38
C LEU A 276 -7.57 10.11 -13.80
N GLY A 277 -8.64 10.48 -14.50
CA GLY A 277 -10.03 10.23 -14.08
C GLY A 277 -10.43 8.77 -14.09
N ARG A 278 -9.76 7.93 -14.88
CA ARG A 278 -10.01 6.49 -14.98
C ARG A 278 -9.23 5.65 -13.96
N VAL A 279 -8.31 6.23 -13.18
CA VAL A 279 -7.65 5.53 -12.09
C VAL A 279 -8.68 5.24 -10.99
N ALA A 280 -9.02 3.97 -10.80
CA ALA A 280 -9.98 3.56 -9.79
C ALA A 280 -9.33 3.50 -8.39
N TYR A 281 -10.08 3.89 -7.38
CA TYR A 281 -9.71 3.80 -5.97
C TYR A 281 -10.78 3.05 -5.20
N GLY A 282 -10.41 2.32 -4.17
CA GLY A 282 -11.33 1.66 -3.27
C GLY A 282 -11.11 2.05 -1.80
N PRO A 283 -12.14 1.82 -0.96
CA PRO A 283 -12.12 2.19 0.44
C PRO A 283 -11.30 1.22 1.30
N TYR A 284 -10.84 1.75 2.45
CA TYR A 284 -10.34 0.98 3.59
C TYR A 284 -10.92 1.51 4.89
N VAL A 285 -11.22 0.60 5.79
CA VAL A 285 -11.45 0.89 7.21
C VAL A 285 -10.39 0.12 7.99
N VAL A 286 -9.54 0.83 8.71
CA VAL A 286 -8.41 0.26 9.45
C VAL A 286 -8.70 0.35 10.94
N GLY A 287 -8.55 -0.77 11.65
CA GLY A 287 -8.54 -0.82 13.11
C GLY A 287 -7.13 -1.10 13.61
N ALA A 288 -6.63 -0.21 14.47
CA ALA A 288 -5.38 -0.40 15.18
C ALA A 288 -5.67 -0.66 16.65
N LEU A 289 -5.20 -1.81 17.15
CA LEU A 289 -5.51 -2.29 18.50
C LEU A 289 -4.26 -2.23 19.36
N LEU A 290 -4.40 -1.71 20.58
CA LEU A 290 -3.41 -1.80 21.65
C LEU A 290 -3.83 -2.89 22.62
N THR A 291 -2.90 -3.73 23.04
CA THR A 291 -3.14 -4.82 23.98
C THR A 291 -2.20 -4.75 25.18
N ASP A 292 -2.55 -5.41 26.30
CA ASP A 292 -1.77 -5.41 27.54
C ASP A 292 -1.46 -6.81 28.08
N GLU A 293 -1.52 -7.83 27.23
CA GLU A 293 -1.24 -9.19 27.64
C GLU A 293 0.10 -9.33 28.39
N PRO A 294 0.17 -10.09 29.50
CA PRO A 294 1.35 -10.16 30.35
C PRO A 294 2.48 -11.03 29.78
N GLY A 295 2.15 -11.92 28.84
CA GLY A 295 3.07 -12.93 28.36
C GLY A 295 2.84 -13.33 26.90
N PRO A 296 3.46 -14.44 26.47
CA PRO A 296 3.35 -14.91 25.10
C PRO A 296 1.93 -15.20 24.66
N MET A 297 1.62 -14.85 23.43
CA MET A 297 0.31 -15.05 22.79
C MET A 297 0.41 -16.04 21.63
N PRO A 298 -0.68 -16.73 21.28
CA PRO A 298 -0.70 -17.69 20.17
C PRO A 298 -0.28 -17.10 18.82
N TYR A 299 -0.35 -15.77 18.66
CA TYR A 299 0.03 -15.06 17.46
C TYR A 299 1.46 -14.49 17.48
N ASP A 300 2.25 -14.66 18.52
CA ASP A 300 3.61 -14.10 18.61
C ASP A 300 4.54 -14.63 17.48
N GLY A 301 4.31 -15.85 17.00
CA GLY A 301 5.02 -16.43 15.86
C GLY A 301 4.41 -16.07 14.49
N ILE A 302 3.37 -15.22 14.44
CA ILE A 302 2.62 -14.89 13.24
C ILE A 302 2.67 -13.39 13.04
N TYR A 303 3.00 -12.94 11.82
CA TYR A 303 2.92 -11.54 11.47
C TYR A 303 1.62 -11.18 10.76
N ALA A 304 1.22 -11.98 9.76
CA ALA A 304 0.04 -11.72 8.95
C ALA A 304 -0.88 -12.93 8.87
N VAL A 305 -2.17 -12.68 9.04
CA VAL A 305 -3.24 -13.68 8.95
C VAL A 305 -4.28 -13.21 7.96
N ALA A 306 -4.54 -13.98 6.91
CA ALA A 306 -5.74 -13.79 6.08
C ALA A 306 -6.96 -14.30 6.85
N THR A 307 -8.05 -13.52 6.84
CA THR A 307 -9.22 -13.74 7.69
C THR A 307 -10.52 -13.79 6.87
N PRO A 308 -10.70 -14.83 6.03
CA PRO A 308 -11.96 -15.00 5.33
C PRO A 308 -13.14 -15.10 6.30
N LYS A 309 -14.29 -14.61 5.87
CA LYS A 309 -15.57 -14.68 6.62
C LYS A 309 -15.57 -13.91 7.96
N THR A 310 -14.73 -12.91 8.08
CA THR A 310 -14.76 -11.95 9.20
C THR A 310 -15.06 -10.54 8.69
N SER A 311 -15.17 -9.58 9.58
CA SER A 311 -15.40 -8.17 9.23
C SER A 311 -14.20 -7.49 8.58
N PHE A 312 -13.02 -8.12 8.58
CA PHE A 312 -11.79 -7.59 7.99
C PHE A 312 -11.08 -8.65 7.14
N ASN A 313 -10.25 -8.19 6.20
CA ASN A 313 -9.54 -9.07 5.26
C ASN A 313 -8.29 -9.69 5.85
N MET A 314 -7.58 -8.91 6.67
CA MET A 314 -6.27 -9.26 7.20
C MET A 314 -6.11 -8.77 8.63
N LEU A 315 -5.35 -9.54 9.41
CA LEU A 315 -4.84 -9.15 10.71
C LEU A 315 -3.31 -9.20 10.68
N PHE A 316 -2.67 -8.18 11.26
CA PHE A 316 -1.21 -8.08 11.40
C PHE A 316 -0.83 -7.91 12.86
N ASN A 317 0.16 -8.68 13.32
CA ASN A 317 0.81 -8.47 14.60
C ASN A 317 1.96 -7.48 14.41
N THR A 318 1.64 -6.19 14.51
CA THR A 318 2.60 -5.10 14.25
C THR A 318 3.65 -4.96 15.33
N ALA A 319 3.38 -5.43 16.56
CA ALA A 319 4.36 -5.50 17.63
C ALA A 319 5.47 -6.53 17.37
N ASN A 320 5.28 -7.47 16.45
CA ASN A 320 6.24 -8.55 16.19
C ASN A 320 7.62 -8.05 15.76
N VAL A 321 7.71 -6.89 15.14
CA VAL A 321 9.00 -6.28 14.75
C VAL A 321 9.88 -5.90 15.94
N THR A 322 9.29 -5.78 17.14
CA THR A 322 10.03 -5.54 18.39
C THR A 322 10.40 -6.84 19.09
N ARG A 323 9.76 -7.97 18.75
CA ARG A 323 10.04 -9.29 19.30
C ARG A 323 11.41 -9.78 18.79
N GLY A 324 12.13 -10.54 19.64
CA GLY A 324 13.48 -11.04 19.29
C GLY A 324 14.60 -10.02 19.44
N ARG A 325 14.31 -8.79 19.87
CA ARG A 325 15.32 -7.76 20.19
C ARG A 325 15.64 -7.68 21.69
N GLY A 326 15.16 -8.65 22.47
CA GLY A 326 15.31 -8.72 23.92
C GLY A 326 14.24 -9.64 24.52
N PRO A 327 14.07 -9.64 25.86
CA PRO A 327 12.96 -10.32 26.49
C PRO A 327 11.62 -9.83 25.92
N ARG A 328 10.63 -10.75 25.87
CA ARG A 328 9.29 -10.36 25.46
C ARG A 328 8.69 -9.41 26.48
N GLU A 329 8.38 -8.22 26.04
CA GLU A 329 7.71 -7.22 26.85
C GLU A 329 6.18 -7.43 26.84
N PRO A 330 5.48 -7.10 27.95
CA PRO A 330 4.02 -7.14 28.01
C PRO A 330 3.36 -6.26 26.96
N GLY A 331 2.14 -6.63 26.59
CA GLY A 331 1.34 -5.93 25.61
C GLY A 331 1.83 -6.09 24.17
N GLY A 332 1.16 -5.39 23.27
CA GLY A 332 1.45 -5.39 21.85
C GLY A 332 0.52 -4.51 21.05
N THR A 333 0.65 -4.57 19.75
CA THR A 333 -0.27 -3.91 18.81
C THR A 333 -0.63 -4.84 17.67
N LEU A 334 -1.92 -4.83 17.35
CA LEU A 334 -2.47 -5.52 16.19
C LEU A 334 -3.05 -4.48 15.23
N MET A 335 -3.05 -4.78 13.96
CA MET A 335 -3.72 -3.99 12.94
C MET A 335 -4.63 -4.89 12.14
N VAL A 336 -5.88 -4.47 11.96
CA VAL A 336 -6.83 -5.13 11.03
C VAL A 336 -7.28 -4.12 9.99
N TYR A 337 -7.68 -4.60 8.83
CA TYR A 337 -8.36 -3.74 7.87
C TYR A 337 -9.43 -4.46 7.07
N SER A 338 -10.50 -3.74 6.81
CA SER A 338 -11.51 -4.06 5.83
C SER A 338 -11.25 -3.25 4.57
N ALA A 339 -11.30 -3.90 3.43
CA ALA A 339 -11.13 -3.27 2.13
C ALA A 339 -12.24 -3.75 1.17
N ALA A 340 -12.46 -3.01 0.10
CA ALA A 340 -13.48 -3.30 -0.89
C ALA A 340 -14.88 -3.44 -0.22
N SER A 341 -15.68 -4.44 -0.56
CA SER A 341 -17.03 -4.63 -0.03
C SER A 341 -17.12 -4.70 1.50
N LEU A 342 -16.08 -5.21 2.18
CA LEU A 342 -16.06 -5.21 3.65
C LEU A 342 -15.93 -3.79 4.22
N ALA A 343 -15.19 -2.91 3.57
CA ALA A 343 -15.13 -1.50 3.97
C ALA A 343 -16.46 -0.79 3.69
N ASP A 344 -17.08 -1.07 2.54
CA ASP A 344 -18.40 -0.51 2.19
C ASP A 344 -19.49 -0.95 3.20
N ALA A 345 -19.45 -2.20 3.67
CA ALA A 345 -20.37 -2.70 4.69
C ALA A 345 -20.24 -2.00 6.07
N LEU A 346 -19.10 -1.34 6.31
CA LEU A 346 -18.83 -0.59 7.53
C LEU A 346 -19.00 0.94 7.36
N ALA A 347 -19.31 1.42 6.15
CA ALA A 347 -19.31 2.85 5.85
C ALA A 347 -20.34 3.65 6.65
N GLY A 348 -21.51 3.05 6.93
CA GLY A 348 -22.60 3.70 7.69
C GLY A 348 -22.53 3.53 9.21
N ARG A 349 -21.52 2.83 9.74
CA ARG A 349 -21.36 2.57 11.17
C ARG A 349 -20.46 3.62 11.80
N ASP A 350 -20.66 3.96 13.07
CA ASP A 350 -19.72 4.82 13.79
C ASP A 350 -18.43 4.05 14.17
N ASP A 351 -17.43 4.79 14.63
CA ASP A 351 -16.12 4.21 14.93
C ASP A 351 -16.14 3.31 16.18
N GLU A 352 -17.03 3.57 17.14
CA GLU A 352 -17.20 2.74 18.34
C GLU A 352 -17.82 1.38 17.99
N GLU A 353 -18.82 1.38 17.11
CA GLU A 353 -19.44 0.15 16.63
C GLU A 353 -18.43 -0.69 15.82
N VAL A 354 -17.68 -0.06 14.92
CA VAL A 354 -16.63 -0.75 14.14
C VAL A 354 -15.54 -1.28 15.06
N ALA A 355 -15.13 -0.52 16.07
CA ALA A 355 -14.12 -0.96 17.05
C ALA A 355 -14.58 -2.21 17.81
N ARG A 356 -15.85 -2.27 18.23
CA ARG A 356 -16.44 -3.48 18.86
C ARG A 356 -16.43 -4.66 17.90
N ILE A 357 -16.91 -4.48 16.67
CA ILE A 357 -16.94 -5.54 15.65
C ILE A 357 -15.53 -6.12 15.45
N TYR A 358 -14.52 -5.26 15.33
CA TYR A 358 -13.14 -5.69 15.14
C TYR A 358 -12.58 -6.40 16.36
N ALA A 359 -12.83 -5.89 17.58
CA ALA A 359 -12.38 -6.53 18.81
C ALA A 359 -13.01 -7.93 18.97
N ASP A 360 -14.31 -8.07 18.68
CA ASP A 360 -15.04 -9.33 18.76
C ASP A 360 -14.49 -10.36 17.75
N ASP A 361 -14.23 -9.95 16.52
CA ASP A 361 -13.67 -10.84 15.50
C ASP A 361 -12.22 -11.25 15.83
N VAL A 362 -11.40 -10.31 16.32
CA VAL A 362 -10.05 -10.62 16.80
C VAL A 362 -10.10 -11.62 17.97
N GLY A 363 -11.01 -11.41 18.92
CA GLY A 363 -11.25 -12.31 20.04
C GLY A 363 -11.76 -13.69 19.61
N ARG A 364 -12.57 -13.80 18.54
CA ARG A 364 -12.98 -15.08 17.97
C ARG A 364 -11.80 -15.84 17.30
N ILE A 365 -10.91 -15.12 16.64
CA ILE A 365 -9.71 -15.71 16.01
C ILE A 365 -8.71 -16.14 17.08
N PHE A 366 -8.47 -15.30 18.07
CA PHE A 366 -7.50 -15.49 19.15
C PHE A 366 -8.17 -15.26 20.53
N PRO A 367 -8.90 -16.24 21.07
CA PRO A 367 -9.63 -16.06 22.35
C PRO A 367 -8.75 -15.55 23.51
N ALA A 368 -7.48 -15.88 23.50
CA ALA A 368 -6.54 -15.43 24.54
C ALA A 368 -6.36 -13.90 24.59
N VAL A 369 -6.67 -13.17 23.52
CA VAL A 369 -6.47 -11.71 23.50
C VAL A 369 -7.74 -10.94 23.92
N ALA A 370 -8.90 -11.56 23.96
CA ALA A 370 -10.19 -10.88 24.15
C ALA A 370 -10.23 -10.00 25.43
N GLY A 371 -9.66 -10.48 26.54
CA GLY A 371 -9.58 -9.71 27.78
C GLY A 371 -8.44 -8.68 27.86
N HIS A 372 -7.61 -8.61 26.83
CA HIS A 372 -6.39 -7.80 26.81
C HIS A 372 -6.43 -6.63 25.81
N ILE A 373 -7.50 -6.46 25.05
CA ILE A 373 -7.65 -5.31 24.15
C ILE A 373 -8.00 -4.07 24.99
N ARG A 374 -7.15 -3.03 24.95
CA ARG A 374 -7.28 -1.80 25.75
C ARG A 374 -7.74 -0.61 24.93
N GLU A 375 -7.34 -0.54 23.67
CA GLU A 375 -7.71 0.54 22.76
C GLU A 375 -7.95 -0.07 21.38
N VAL A 376 -8.99 0.38 20.71
CA VAL A 376 -9.18 0.15 19.26
C VAL A 376 -9.46 1.50 18.63
N LYS A 377 -8.56 1.94 17.77
CA LYS A 377 -8.70 3.20 17.04
C LYS A 377 -9.00 2.94 15.58
N ILE A 378 -10.00 3.63 15.04
CA ILE A 378 -10.44 3.45 13.67
C ILE A 378 -9.92 4.59 12.79
N ARG A 379 -9.47 4.24 11.59
CA ARG A 379 -9.16 5.20 10.52
C ARG A 379 -9.85 4.77 9.23
N ARG A 380 -10.56 5.70 8.62
CA ARG A 380 -11.26 5.50 7.35
C ARG A 380 -10.49 6.17 6.21
N TRP A 381 -10.34 5.43 5.12
CA TRP A 381 -9.74 5.90 3.88
C TRP A 381 -10.74 5.68 2.74
N PRO A 382 -11.61 6.64 2.42
CA PRO A 382 -12.64 6.47 1.38
C PRO A 382 -12.04 6.17 0.00
N LYS A 383 -10.83 6.67 -0.27
CA LYS A 383 -10.04 6.41 -1.47
C LYS A 383 -8.64 5.92 -1.06
N GLY A 384 -8.60 4.78 -0.37
CA GLY A 384 -7.42 4.30 0.33
C GLY A 384 -6.30 3.84 -0.60
N LEU A 385 -6.62 3.12 -1.68
CA LEU A 385 -5.61 2.59 -2.60
C LEU A 385 -6.15 2.58 -4.03
N PRO A 386 -5.32 2.94 -5.05
CA PRO A 386 -5.70 2.67 -6.43
C PRO A 386 -5.66 1.18 -6.72
N HIS A 387 -6.66 0.67 -7.43
CA HIS A 387 -6.68 -0.71 -7.89
C HIS A 387 -6.76 -0.81 -9.40
N PRO A 388 -5.92 -1.61 -10.05
CA PRO A 388 -5.95 -1.77 -11.49
C PRO A 388 -7.15 -2.63 -11.93
N ARG A 389 -8.04 -2.05 -12.69
CA ARG A 389 -9.06 -2.76 -13.45
C ARG A 389 -8.45 -3.33 -14.74
N PRO A 390 -9.07 -4.32 -15.39
CA PRO A 390 -8.67 -4.75 -16.73
C PRO A 390 -8.53 -3.56 -17.68
N GLY A 391 -7.49 -3.55 -18.50
CA GLY A 391 -7.14 -2.43 -19.39
C GLY A 391 -6.38 -1.29 -18.71
N ARG A 392 -5.95 -1.42 -17.44
CA ARG A 392 -5.19 -0.39 -16.73
C ARG A 392 -3.89 0.00 -17.44
N HIS A 393 -3.22 -0.95 -18.10
CA HIS A 393 -1.99 -0.69 -18.85
C HIS A 393 -2.20 0.30 -20.01
N LEU A 394 -3.40 0.38 -20.57
CA LEU A 394 -3.73 1.31 -21.66
C LEU A 394 -3.70 2.78 -21.22
N LEU A 395 -3.82 3.06 -19.94
CA LEU A 395 -3.74 4.41 -19.39
C LEU A 395 -2.27 4.89 -19.23
N GLN A 396 -1.32 3.96 -19.19
CA GLN A 396 0.07 4.26 -18.82
C GLN A 396 0.73 5.27 -19.76
N PRO A 397 0.61 5.17 -21.10
CA PRO A 397 1.24 6.14 -21.99
C PRO A 397 0.75 7.58 -21.79
N ALA A 398 -0.54 7.77 -21.51
CA ALA A 398 -1.11 9.07 -21.23
C ALA A 398 -0.68 9.63 -19.86
N LEU A 399 -0.55 8.77 -18.84
CA LEU A 399 -0.08 9.14 -17.49
C LEU A 399 1.43 9.44 -17.45
N GLU A 400 2.22 8.89 -18.36
CA GLU A 400 3.67 9.12 -18.47
C GLU A 400 4.04 10.19 -19.52
N ARG A 401 3.04 10.75 -20.20
CA ARG A 401 3.25 11.82 -21.19
C ARG A 401 3.88 13.05 -20.49
N PRO A 402 4.90 13.67 -21.10
CA PRO A 402 5.47 14.91 -20.59
C PRO A 402 4.42 16.03 -20.54
N LEU A 403 4.32 16.71 -19.41
CA LEU A 403 3.41 17.85 -19.17
C LEU A 403 4.19 19.17 -19.05
N GLY A 404 5.09 19.44 -20.01
CA GLY A 404 5.96 20.60 -19.93
C GLY A 404 6.88 20.55 -18.70
N ASN A 405 6.76 21.54 -17.82
CA ASN A 405 7.55 21.61 -16.58
C ASN A 405 6.83 20.99 -15.35
N VAL A 406 5.74 20.26 -15.56
CA VAL A 406 5.01 19.54 -14.54
C VAL A 406 5.31 18.04 -14.66
N PHE A 407 5.54 17.39 -13.52
CA PHE A 407 5.83 15.95 -13.41
C PHE A 407 4.83 15.30 -12.46
N LEU A 408 4.26 14.17 -12.86
CA LEU A 408 3.41 13.36 -11.99
C LEU A 408 4.25 12.41 -11.15
N ALA A 409 3.84 12.20 -9.89
CA ALA A 409 4.39 11.17 -9.03
C ALA A 409 3.27 10.53 -8.18
N GLY A 410 3.39 9.26 -7.85
CA GLY A 410 2.41 8.55 -7.03
C GLY A 410 2.36 7.06 -7.31
N ASP A 411 1.75 6.32 -6.40
CA ASP A 411 1.58 4.88 -6.49
C ASP A 411 0.66 4.45 -7.67
N TYR A 412 -0.25 5.32 -8.10
CA TYR A 412 -1.13 5.08 -9.24
C TYR A 412 -0.39 5.00 -10.59
N LEU A 413 0.86 5.43 -10.64
CA LEU A 413 1.71 5.33 -11.85
C LEU A 413 2.34 3.94 -12.03
N GLY A 414 2.08 2.99 -11.16
CA GLY A 414 2.63 1.65 -11.28
C GLY A 414 1.83 0.61 -10.48
N THR A 415 2.53 -0.19 -9.69
CA THR A 415 1.98 -1.35 -8.98
C THR A 415 1.51 -1.05 -7.56
N THR A 416 1.06 0.15 -7.28
CA THR A 416 0.38 0.60 -6.04
C THR A 416 1.14 0.47 -4.70
N TYR A 417 2.31 -0.02 -4.59
CA TYR A 417 3.05 -0.11 -3.32
C TYR A 417 3.80 1.18 -2.97
N VAL A 418 4.22 1.29 -1.70
CA VAL A 418 5.06 2.39 -1.20
C VAL A 418 6.30 2.55 -2.08
N ASP A 419 6.91 1.45 -2.51
CA ASP A 419 8.10 1.48 -3.38
C ASP A 419 7.82 2.13 -4.75
N THR A 420 6.61 1.96 -5.30
CA THR A 420 6.19 2.67 -6.51
C THR A 420 6.10 4.18 -6.27
N ALA A 421 5.53 4.60 -5.15
CA ALA A 421 5.43 6.01 -4.79
C ALA A 421 6.81 6.66 -4.66
N VAL A 422 7.73 6.01 -3.95
CA VAL A 422 9.12 6.45 -3.81
C VAL A 422 9.83 6.51 -5.18
N THR A 423 9.70 5.44 -5.98
CA THR A 423 10.35 5.34 -7.30
C THR A 423 9.88 6.44 -8.25
N THR A 424 8.56 6.71 -8.27
CA THR A 424 8.02 7.74 -9.18
C THR A 424 8.38 9.15 -8.72
N GLY A 425 8.41 9.43 -7.42
CA GLY A 425 8.90 10.69 -6.86
C GLY A 425 10.38 10.93 -7.19
N THR A 426 11.22 9.94 -6.93
CA THR A 426 12.67 9.97 -7.28
C THR A 426 12.87 10.17 -8.79
N ALA A 427 12.08 9.49 -9.64
CA ALA A 427 12.18 9.62 -11.09
C ALA A 427 11.82 11.04 -11.56
N ALA A 428 10.77 11.64 -10.99
CA ALA A 428 10.39 13.03 -11.27
C ALA A 428 11.52 14.00 -10.91
N ALA A 429 12.12 13.86 -9.74
CA ALA A 429 13.25 14.67 -9.30
C ALA A 429 14.48 14.51 -10.22
N HIS A 430 14.82 13.29 -10.62
CA HIS A 430 15.93 13.05 -11.55
C HIS A 430 15.65 13.64 -12.93
N ALA A 431 14.39 13.61 -13.42
CA ALA A 431 14.02 14.28 -14.67
C ALA A 431 14.20 15.80 -14.57
N ILE A 432 13.81 16.42 -13.45
CA ILE A 432 14.06 17.83 -13.18
C ILE A 432 15.56 18.14 -13.15
N ARG A 433 16.38 17.34 -12.45
CA ARG A 433 17.83 17.52 -12.40
C ARG A 433 18.50 17.47 -13.77
N ARG A 434 18.05 16.61 -14.68
CA ARG A 434 18.54 16.58 -16.05
C ARG A 434 18.24 17.88 -16.78
N ARG A 435 16.99 18.37 -16.73
CA ARG A 435 16.57 19.65 -17.36
C ARG A 435 17.20 20.91 -16.75
N LEU A 436 17.73 20.82 -15.53
CA LEU A 436 18.46 21.92 -14.90
C LEU A 436 19.91 22.04 -15.41
N ARG A 437 20.43 20.98 -16.03
CA ARG A 437 21.79 20.95 -16.61
C ARG A 437 21.80 21.35 -18.09
N GLU A 438 20.66 21.24 -18.77
CA GLU A 438 20.40 21.74 -20.12
C GLU A 438 20.10 23.25 -20.10
#